data_c76d9b286324848b1425a5d7c80e8350
#
_entry.id   c76d9b286324848b1425a5d7c80e8350
#
_cell.length_a   1.000
_cell.length_b   1.000
_cell.length_c   1.000
_cell.angle_alpha   90.00
_cell.angle_beta   90.00
_cell.angle_gamma   90.00
#
_symmetry.space_group_name_H-M   'P 1'
#
loop_
_entity.id
_entity.type
_entity.pdbx_description
1 polymer ?
#
loop_
_entity_poly.entity_id
_entity_poly.type
_entity_poly.pdbx_seq_one_letter_code
_entity_poly.pdbx_strand_id
1 'polypeptide(L)'
;ETKRLRFQVEKVLQMSMFERQKATLKMKEIDANELISGVINTFALKVERYNGKITSNLEATDPVIFADEMHITNVIFNLMDNAVKYKKPEEDLELKVRTWNESGKLMISIQDNGIGIKKENLKKIFEKFYRVHTGNLHDVKGFGLGLAYVRKIILDHKGTIRAESDLNVGTKFIIALPLLKNN
;
A
#
# COMPACT_ATOMS: atom_id res chain seq x y z
N GLU A 1 19.15 -11.17 -24.03
CA GLU A 1 18.62 -9.91 -24.61
C GLU A 1 17.10 -9.88 -24.59
N THR A 2 16.40 -10.96 -24.96
CA THR A 2 14.92 -11.00 -25.02
C THR A 2 14.24 -10.72 -23.66
N LYS A 3 14.79 -11.23 -22.55
CA LYS A 3 14.26 -10.97 -21.20
C LYS A 3 14.46 -9.51 -20.78
N ARG A 4 15.59 -8.90 -21.14
CA ARG A 4 15.89 -7.49 -20.86
C ARG A 4 14.97 -6.55 -21.64
N LEU A 5 14.73 -6.86 -22.92
CA LEU A 5 13.84 -6.09 -23.78
C LEU A 5 12.39 -6.16 -23.29
N ARG A 6 11.92 -7.36 -22.96
CA ARG A 6 10.59 -7.57 -22.37
C ARG A 6 10.40 -6.75 -21.09
N PHE A 7 11.38 -6.77 -20.19
CA PHE A 7 11.37 -6.00 -18.96
C PHE A 7 11.27 -4.49 -19.24
N GLN A 8 12.03 -3.98 -20.21
CA GLN A 8 11.97 -2.56 -20.60
C GLN A 8 10.64 -2.18 -21.19
N VAL A 9 10.04 -3.03 -22.05
CA VAL A 9 8.71 -2.81 -22.63
C VAL A 9 7.64 -2.80 -21.53
N GLU A 10 7.65 -3.75 -20.61
CA GLU A 10 6.72 -3.79 -19.49
C GLU A 10 6.86 -2.55 -18.59
N LYS A 11 8.08 -2.08 -18.35
CA LYS A 11 8.36 -0.85 -17.60
C LYS A 11 7.74 0.39 -18.28
N VAL A 12 7.90 0.52 -19.59
CA VAL A 12 7.31 1.63 -20.37
C VAL A 12 5.78 1.55 -20.36
N LEU A 13 5.21 0.35 -20.49
CA LEU A 13 3.75 0.16 -20.42
C LEU A 13 3.20 0.53 -19.03
N GLN A 14 3.85 0.11 -17.96
CA GLN A 14 3.48 0.46 -16.59
C GLN A 14 3.56 1.98 -16.36
N MET A 15 4.60 2.62 -16.86
CA MET A 15 4.74 4.08 -16.81
C MET A 15 3.63 4.79 -17.58
N SER A 16 3.31 4.32 -18.78
CA SER A 16 2.21 4.86 -19.59
C SER A 16 0.86 4.71 -18.88
N MET A 17 0.61 3.57 -18.26
CA MET A 17 -0.60 3.36 -17.45
C MET A 17 -0.64 4.28 -16.23
N PHE A 18 0.48 4.46 -15.54
CA PHE A 18 0.60 5.37 -14.42
C PHE A 18 0.28 6.83 -14.81
N GLU A 19 0.76 7.27 -15.96
CA GLU A 19 0.51 8.63 -16.46
C GLU A 19 -0.92 8.82 -16.98
N ARG A 20 -1.51 7.80 -17.61
CA ARG A 20 -2.92 7.82 -18.04
C ARG A 20 -3.91 7.89 -16.88
N GLN A 21 -3.50 7.51 -15.68
CA GLN A 21 -4.30 7.64 -14.46
C GLN A 21 -4.45 9.09 -13.97
N LYS A 22 -4.04 10.08 -14.75
CA LYS A 22 -4.54 11.47 -14.65
C LYS A 22 -6.04 11.58 -14.99
N ALA A 23 -6.70 10.45 -15.28
CA ALA A 23 -8.13 10.38 -15.50
C ALA A 23 -8.91 10.90 -14.28
N THR A 24 -10.02 11.57 -14.55
CA THR A 24 -10.95 12.10 -13.55
C THR A 24 -11.32 11.03 -12.53
N LEU A 25 -11.02 11.29 -11.25
CA LEU A 25 -11.42 10.43 -10.15
C LEU A 25 -12.94 10.37 -10.05
N LYS A 26 -13.49 9.18 -9.89
CA LYS A 26 -14.92 8.95 -9.65
C LYS A 26 -15.20 8.99 -8.14
N MET A 27 -15.29 10.20 -7.61
CA MET A 27 -15.47 10.43 -6.18
C MET A 27 -16.89 10.12 -5.74
N LYS A 28 -17.02 9.36 -4.66
CA LYS A 28 -18.29 9.06 -3.97
C LYS A 28 -18.09 8.87 -2.46
N GLU A 29 -19.17 8.88 -1.71
CA GLU A 29 -19.11 8.49 -0.31
C GLU A 29 -18.85 6.99 -0.18
N ILE A 30 -17.83 6.64 0.59
CA ILE A 30 -17.50 5.25 0.89
C ILE A 30 -17.23 5.06 2.38
N ASP A 31 -17.65 3.93 2.91
CA ASP A 31 -17.26 3.47 4.24
C ASP A 31 -15.92 2.75 4.11
N ALA A 32 -14.87 3.35 4.64
CA ALA A 32 -13.52 2.81 4.54
C ALA A 32 -13.35 1.51 5.34
N ASN A 33 -14.06 1.33 6.45
CA ASN A 33 -14.00 0.09 7.20
C ASN A 33 -14.58 -1.08 6.39
N GLU A 34 -15.69 -0.87 5.71
CA GLU A 34 -16.28 -1.88 4.81
C GLU A 34 -15.37 -2.20 3.63
N LEU A 35 -14.83 -1.17 2.97
CA LEU A 35 -13.90 -1.34 1.85
C LEU A 35 -12.66 -2.14 2.28
N ILE A 36 -12.02 -1.77 3.37
CA ILE A 36 -10.82 -2.43 3.89
C ILE A 36 -11.13 -3.88 4.30
N SER A 37 -12.26 -4.11 4.96
CA SER A 37 -12.71 -5.46 5.31
C SER A 37 -12.87 -6.34 4.07
N GLY A 38 -13.44 -5.82 3.00
CA GLY A 38 -13.57 -6.51 1.71
C GLY A 38 -12.21 -6.88 1.10
N VAL A 39 -11.25 -5.95 1.11
CA VAL A 39 -9.89 -6.22 0.62
C VAL A 39 -9.19 -7.29 1.47
N ILE A 40 -9.32 -7.22 2.80
CA ILE A 40 -8.74 -8.22 3.72
C ILE A 40 -9.29 -9.60 3.39
N ASN A 41 -10.61 -9.74 3.21
CA ASN A 41 -11.25 -11.02 2.89
C ASN A 41 -10.72 -11.60 1.57
N THR A 42 -10.57 -10.77 0.55
CA THR A 42 -10.02 -11.18 -0.75
C THR A 42 -8.53 -11.56 -0.64
N PHE A 43 -7.77 -10.85 0.17
CA PHE A 43 -6.34 -11.04 0.32
C PHE A 43 -5.96 -12.20 1.26
N ALA A 44 -6.86 -12.62 2.13
CA ALA A 44 -6.63 -13.65 3.15
C ALA A 44 -6.06 -14.95 2.58
N LEU A 45 -6.61 -15.42 1.45
CA LEU A 45 -6.13 -16.64 0.79
C LEU A 45 -4.68 -16.54 0.34
N LYS A 46 -4.24 -15.36 -0.10
CA LYS A 46 -2.85 -15.14 -0.50
C LYS A 46 -1.91 -15.21 0.70
N VAL A 47 -2.32 -14.62 1.82
CA VAL A 47 -1.54 -14.65 3.07
C VAL A 47 -1.44 -16.05 3.64
N GLU A 48 -2.52 -16.82 3.62
CA GLU A 48 -2.55 -18.22 4.08
C GLU A 48 -1.55 -19.12 3.32
N ARG A 49 -1.34 -18.87 2.02
CA ARG A 49 -0.35 -19.61 1.22
C ARG A 49 1.09 -19.46 1.74
N TYR A 50 1.36 -18.43 2.51
CA TYR A 50 2.66 -18.16 3.14
C TYR A 50 2.63 -18.42 4.65
N ASN A 51 1.68 -19.24 5.14
CA ASN A 51 1.44 -19.48 6.56
C ASN A 51 1.25 -18.20 7.37
N GLY A 52 0.77 -17.16 6.69
CA GLY A 52 0.63 -15.84 7.25
C GLY A 52 -0.70 -15.63 7.98
N LYS A 53 -0.76 -14.55 8.75
CA LYS A 53 -1.93 -14.13 9.51
C LYS A 53 -2.22 -12.65 9.27
N ILE A 54 -3.50 -12.32 9.08
CA ILE A 54 -3.98 -10.93 9.08
C ILE A 54 -4.79 -10.69 10.35
N THR A 55 -4.43 -9.65 11.09
CA THR A 55 -5.21 -9.12 12.21
C THR A 55 -5.76 -7.76 11.83
N SER A 56 -7.06 -7.54 12.00
CA SER A 56 -7.70 -6.26 11.69
C SER A 56 -8.40 -5.68 12.90
N ASN A 57 -8.15 -4.39 13.17
CA ASN A 57 -8.80 -3.58 14.19
C ASN A 57 -9.34 -2.32 13.53
N LEU A 58 -10.55 -2.42 12.95
CA LEU A 58 -11.20 -1.33 12.23
C LEU A 58 -12.06 -0.50 13.22
N GLU A 59 -11.39 0.34 13.99
CA GLU A 59 -11.96 1.07 15.13
C GLU A 59 -12.37 2.52 14.82
N ALA A 60 -12.25 2.96 13.56
CA ALA A 60 -12.74 4.27 13.19
C ALA A 60 -14.24 4.36 13.39
N THR A 61 -14.68 5.27 14.27
CA THR A 61 -16.10 5.52 14.56
C THR A 61 -16.77 6.37 13.48
N ASP A 62 -15.97 7.14 12.75
CA ASP A 62 -16.37 7.89 11.56
C ASP A 62 -15.52 7.42 10.37
N PRO A 63 -15.92 6.35 9.68
CA PRO A 63 -15.13 5.76 8.59
C PRO A 63 -15.48 6.31 7.21
N VAL A 64 -16.44 7.25 7.11
CA VAL A 64 -16.95 7.73 5.81
C VAL A 64 -16.04 8.81 5.23
N ILE A 65 -15.59 8.56 4.00
CA ILE A 65 -14.76 9.48 3.22
C ILE A 65 -15.37 9.71 1.84
N PHE A 66 -15.00 10.81 1.20
CA PHE A 66 -15.33 11.07 -0.20
C PHE A 66 -14.12 10.70 -1.06
N ALA A 67 -14.21 9.60 -1.79
CA ALA A 67 -13.07 8.99 -2.45
C ALA A 67 -13.46 8.19 -3.70
N ASP A 68 -12.47 7.89 -4.53
CA ASP A 68 -12.58 6.93 -5.63
C ASP A 68 -12.36 5.51 -5.09
N GLU A 69 -13.43 4.72 -5.07
CA GLU A 69 -13.43 3.37 -4.48
C GLU A 69 -12.41 2.44 -5.11
N MET A 70 -12.30 2.45 -6.44
CA MET A 70 -11.36 1.59 -7.17
C MET A 70 -9.91 1.93 -6.82
N HIS A 71 -9.58 3.22 -6.80
CA HIS A 71 -8.22 3.65 -6.50
C HIS A 71 -7.84 3.44 -5.03
N ILE A 72 -8.74 3.69 -4.09
CA ILE A 72 -8.48 3.39 -2.67
C ILE A 72 -8.33 1.89 -2.44
N THR A 73 -9.18 1.07 -3.07
CA THR A 73 -9.03 -0.40 -3.04
C THR A 73 -7.65 -0.82 -3.53
N ASN A 74 -7.18 -0.27 -4.64
CA ASN A 74 -5.86 -0.56 -5.19
C ASN A 74 -4.72 -0.09 -4.28
N VAL A 75 -4.89 1.03 -3.59
CA VAL A 75 -3.93 1.51 -2.58
C VAL A 75 -3.76 0.50 -1.46
N ILE A 76 -4.86 0.07 -0.86
CA ILE A 76 -4.82 -0.92 0.23
C ILE A 76 -4.22 -2.24 -0.25
N PHE A 77 -4.64 -2.71 -1.43
CA PHE A 77 -4.10 -3.93 -2.03
C PHE A 77 -2.59 -3.85 -2.27
N ASN A 78 -2.09 -2.72 -2.82
CA ASN A 78 -0.66 -2.53 -3.07
C ASN A 78 0.17 -2.58 -1.78
N LEU A 79 -0.32 -1.96 -0.70
CA LEU A 79 0.39 -1.98 0.58
C LEU A 79 0.43 -3.38 1.20
N MET A 80 -0.68 -4.12 1.13
CA MET A 80 -0.73 -5.50 1.60
C MET A 80 0.14 -6.42 0.73
N ASP A 81 0.15 -6.22 -0.58
CA ASP A 81 1.00 -6.99 -1.50
C ASP A 81 2.50 -6.75 -1.24
N ASN A 82 2.90 -5.53 -0.89
CA ASN A 82 4.26 -5.25 -0.45
C ASN A 82 4.64 -6.04 0.80
N ALA A 83 3.74 -6.22 1.75
CA ALA A 83 3.98 -7.02 2.94
C ALA A 83 4.34 -8.48 2.58
N VAL A 84 3.65 -9.06 1.60
CA VAL A 84 3.96 -10.41 1.08
C VAL A 84 5.30 -10.45 0.35
N LYS A 85 5.57 -9.46 -0.50
CA LYS A 85 6.81 -9.38 -1.30
C LYS A 85 8.06 -9.26 -0.45
N TYR A 86 7.99 -8.53 0.65
CA TYR A 86 9.13 -8.23 1.52
C TYR A 86 9.09 -8.97 2.86
N LYS A 87 8.35 -10.07 2.92
CA LYS A 87 8.35 -10.93 4.09
C LYS A 87 9.73 -11.54 4.32
N LYS A 88 10.05 -11.82 5.58
CA LYS A 88 11.27 -12.57 5.93
C LYS A 88 11.13 -14.03 5.47
N PRO A 89 12.21 -14.64 4.93
CA PRO A 89 12.15 -16.03 4.46
C PRO A 89 11.86 -17.05 5.57
N GLU A 90 12.29 -16.76 6.80
CA GLU A 90 12.30 -17.70 7.93
C GLU A 90 11.18 -17.44 8.95
N GLU A 91 10.39 -16.40 8.76
CA GLU A 91 9.28 -16.05 9.64
C GLU A 91 7.95 -16.08 8.91
N ASP A 92 6.90 -16.50 9.61
CA ASP A 92 5.54 -16.38 9.10
C ASP A 92 5.13 -14.92 8.99
N LEU A 93 4.41 -14.58 7.93
CA LEU A 93 3.94 -13.22 7.70
C LEU A 93 2.87 -12.85 8.73
N GLU A 94 3.09 -11.77 9.45
CA GLU A 94 2.07 -11.11 10.27
C GLU A 94 1.72 -9.76 9.67
N LEU A 95 0.48 -9.60 9.30
CA LEU A 95 -0.06 -8.37 8.74
C LEU A 95 -1.12 -7.80 9.69
N LYS A 96 -0.96 -6.54 10.09
CA LYS A 96 -1.89 -5.84 10.98
C LYS A 96 -2.48 -4.63 10.25
N VAL A 97 -3.80 -4.58 10.19
CA VAL A 97 -4.55 -3.48 9.56
C VAL A 97 -5.39 -2.78 10.64
N ARG A 98 -5.27 -1.46 10.73
CA ARG A 98 -6.03 -0.68 11.71
C ARG A 98 -6.63 0.56 11.07
N THR A 99 -7.80 0.96 11.57
CA THR A 99 -8.37 2.28 11.32
C THR A 99 -8.73 2.97 12.63
N TRP A 100 -8.61 4.29 12.67
CA TRP A 100 -9.05 5.13 13.78
C TRP A 100 -9.30 6.55 13.27
N ASN A 101 -9.90 7.37 14.11
CA ASN A 101 -10.04 8.81 13.82
C ASN A 101 -9.07 9.61 14.67
N GLU A 102 -8.44 10.59 14.07
CA GLU A 102 -7.51 11.49 14.74
C GLU A 102 -7.52 12.87 14.06
N SER A 103 -7.72 13.92 14.84
CA SER A 103 -7.65 15.31 14.35
C SER A 103 -8.54 15.57 13.12
N GLY A 104 -9.77 15.02 13.11
CA GLY A 104 -10.73 15.19 12.02
C GLY A 104 -10.37 14.42 10.73
N LYS A 105 -9.53 13.40 10.85
CA LYS A 105 -9.10 12.55 9.74
C LYS A 105 -9.40 11.08 10.01
N LEU A 106 -9.60 10.34 8.93
CA LEU A 106 -9.54 8.90 8.96
C LEU A 106 -8.07 8.47 8.86
N MET A 107 -7.61 7.71 9.82
CA MET A 107 -6.28 7.11 9.83
C MET A 107 -6.38 5.63 9.48
N ILE A 108 -5.49 5.19 8.59
CA ILE A 108 -5.38 3.78 8.18
C ILE A 108 -3.92 3.38 8.36
N SER A 109 -3.66 2.27 9.03
CA SER A 109 -2.31 1.71 9.08
C SER A 109 -2.28 0.27 8.62
N ILE A 110 -1.23 -0.06 7.87
CA ILE A 110 -0.91 -1.41 7.40
C ILE A 110 0.52 -1.69 7.82
N GLN A 111 0.68 -2.69 8.68
CA GLN A 111 1.96 -3.04 9.30
C GLN A 111 2.29 -4.50 9.04
N ASP A 112 3.53 -4.76 8.65
CA ASP A 112 4.09 -6.10 8.48
C ASP A 112 5.28 -6.35 9.42
N ASN A 113 5.64 -7.61 9.56
CA ASN A 113 6.84 -8.05 10.26
C ASN A 113 7.97 -8.47 9.29
N GLY A 114 8.03 -7.85 8.11
CA GLY A 114 8.98 -8.17 7.07
C GLY A 114 10.41 -7.71 7.32
N ILE A 115 11.18 -7.65 6.26
CA ILE A 115 12.62 -7.30 6.32
C ILE A 115 12.89 -5.85 6.77
N GLY A 116 11.88 -4.99 6.72
CA GLY A 116 12.01 -3.57 7.06
C GLY A 116 12.81 -2.77 6.03
N ILE A 117 12.92 -1.49 6.29
CA ILE A 117 13.56 -0.50 5.41
C ILE A 117 14.52 0.33 6.25
N LYS A 118 15.73 0.55 5.75
CA LYS A 118 16.69 1.46 6.39
C LYS A 118 16.13 2.88 6.40
N LYS A 119 16.37 3.62 7.49
CA LYS A 119 15.86 4.99 7.65
C LYS A 119 16.28 5.94 6.53
N GLU A 120 17.48 5.77 5.99
CA GLU A 120 18.00 6.54 4.86
C GLU A 120 17.19 6.34 3.56
N ASN A 121 16.50 5.22 3.42
CA ASN A 121 15.70 4.87 2.23
C ASN A 121 14.23 5.29 2.35
N LEU A 122 13.72 5.56 3.57
CA LEU A 122 12.29 5.81 3.80
C LEU A 122 11.71 6.96 2.99
N LYS A 123 12.49 8.00 2.71
CA LYS A 123 12.05 9.13 1.89
C LYS A 123 12.00 8.80 0.40
N LYS A 124 12.76 7.82 -0.04
CA LYS A 124 12.93 7.46 -1.45
C LYS A 124 11.98 6.37 -1.92
N ILE A 125 11.38 5.60 -0.99
CA ILE A 125 10.52 4.44 -1.36
C ILE A 125 9.28 4.82 -2.18
N PHE A 126 8.85 6.09 -2.12
CA PHE A 126 7.71 6.60 -2.90
C PHE A 126 8.11 7.17 -4.26
N GLU A 127 9.41 7.22 -4.57
CA GLU A 127 9.89 7.67 -5.88
C GLU A 127 9.62 6.60 -6.95
N LYS A 128 9.27 7.05 -8.15
CA LYS A 128 9.07 6.15 -9.30
C LYS A 128 10.32 5.34 -9.59
N PHE A 129 10.16 4.02 -9.80
CA PHE A 129 11.22 3.08 -10.11
C PHE A 129 12.27 2.86 -9.02
N TYR A 130 12.09 3.48 -7.86
CA TYR A 130 12.98 3.24 -6.74
C TYR A 130 12.74 1.85 -6.15
N ARG A 131 13.82 1.13 -5.94
CA ARG A 131 13.81 -0.18 -5.28
C ARG A 131 14.97 -0.24 -4.30
N VAL A 132 14.70 -0.73 -3.10
CA VAL A 132 15.77 -1.00 -2.14
C VAL A 132 16.54 -2.22 -2.61
N HIS A 133 17.86 -2.10 -2.77
CA HIS A 133 18.72 -3.23 -3.07
C HIS A 133 18.88 -4.08 -1.82
N THR A 134 18.23 -5.23 -1.80
CA THR A 134 18.23 -6.17 -0.67
C THR A 134 19.05 -7.43 -1.00
N GLY A 135 20.32 -7.28 -1.42
CA GLY A 135 21.22 -8.39 -1.66
C GLY A 135 20.63 -9.51 -2.54
N ASN A 136 20.36 -10.68 -1.95
CA ASN A 136 19.91 -11.87 -2.66
C ASN A 136 18.42 -11.93 -3.01
N LEU A 137 17.63 -10.89 -2.76
CA LEU A 137 16.23 -10.84 -3.15
C LEU A 137 16.06 -10.37 -4.60
N HIS A 138 16.81 -11.00 -5.52
CA HIS A 138 16.73 -10.73 -6.96
C HIS A 138 15.37 -11.10 -7.58
N ASP A 139 14.53 -11.85 -6.86
CA ASP A 139 13.27 -12.39 -7.34
C ASP A 139 12.02 -11.58 -6.93
N VAL A 140 12.18 -10.43 -6.26
CA VAL A 140 11.03 -9.58 -5.96
C VAL A 140 10.52 -8.95 -7.26
N LYS A 141 9.38 -9.46 -7.75
CA LYS A 141 8.72 -8.96 -8.96
C LYS A 141 8.18 -7.55 -8.72
N GLY A 142 8.37 -6.67 -9.67
CA GLY A 142 7.79 -5.33 -9.67
C GLY A 142 8.75 -4.26 -10.22
N PHE A 143 8.18 -3.15 -10.68
CA PHE A 143 8.93 -2.07 -11.34
C PHE A 143 9.24 -0.87 -10.43
N GLY A 144 8.87 -0.94 -9.14
CA GLY A 144 9.01 0.18 -8.21
C GLY A 144 8.00 1.31 -8.48
N LEU A 145 6.82 0.99 -9.01
CA LEU A 145 5.74 1.94 -9.27
C LEU A 145 4.60 1.87 -8.24
N GLY A 146 4.50 0.77 -7.48
CA GLY A 146 3.39 0.55 -6.56
C GLY A 146 3.26 1.62 -5.48
N LEU A 147 4.34 1.97 -4.79
CA LEU A 147 4.33 3.00 -3.75
C LEU A 147 4.22 4.42 -4.31
N ALA A 148 4.79 4.69 -5.50
CA ALA A 148 4.61 5.96 -6.19
C ALA A 148 3.14 6.17 -6.58
N TYR A 149 2.47 5.12 -7.07
CA TYR A 149 1.03 5.11 -7.32
C TYR A 149 0.22 5.36 -6.04
N VAL A 150 0.52 4.65 -4.97
CA VAL A 150 -0.13 4.82 -3.67
C VAL A 150 -0.05 6.29 -3.22
N ARG A 151 1.15 6.85 -3.21
CA ARG A 151 1.35 8.25 -2.82
C ARG A 151 0.56 9.21 -3.70
N LYS A 152 0.60 9.01 -5.03
CA LYS A 152 -0.16 9.84 -5.97
C LYS A 152 -1.66 9.83 -5.67
N ILE A 153 -2.24 8.66 -5.50
CA ILE A 153 -3.67 8.54 -5.21
C ILE A 153 -4.03 9.18 -3.87
N ILE A 154 -3.24 8.95 -2.84
CA ILE A 154 -3.49 9.56 -1.52
C ILE A 154 -3.39 11.08 -1.57
N LEU A 155 -2.41 11.64 -2.29
CA LEU A 155 -2.30 13.10 -2.49
C LEU A 155 -3.47 13.65 -3.31
N ASP A 156 -3.91 12.96 -4.35
CA ASP A 156 -5.07 13.35 -5.17
C ASP A 156 -6.37 13.35 -4.35
N HIS A 157 -6.43 12.55 -3.28
CA HIS A 157 -7.52 12.55 -2.27
C HIS A 157 -7.28 13.53 -1.12
N LYS A 158 -6.33 14.44 -1.24
CA LYS A 158 -5.95 15.45 -0.22
C LYS A 158 -5.51 14.81 1.11
N GLY A 159 -5.03 13.59 1.05
CA GLY A 159 -4.47 12.85 2.17
C GLY A 159 -2.95 12.91 2.22
N THR A 160 -2.40 12.20 3.19
CA THR A 160 -0.96 12.01 3.35
C THR A 160 -0.66 10.53 3.60
N ILE A 161 0.56 10.13 3.24
CA ILE A 161 1.09 8.80 3.56
C ILE A 161 2.52 8.93 4.07
N ARG A 162 2.84 8.16 5.09
CA ARG A 162 4.20 8.01 5.61
C ARG A 162 4.50 6.56 5.96
N ALA A 163 5.77 6.25 6.05
CA ALA A 163 6.26 4.94 6.48
C ALA A 163 7.11 5.06 7.73
N GLU A 164 6.91 4.13 8.64
CA GLU A 164 7.76 3.86 9.79
C GLU A 164 8.33 2.47 9.62
N SER A 165 9.64 2.32 9.75
CA SER A 165 10.28 1.01 9.56
C SER A 165 11.59 0.92 10.32
N ASP A 166 11.87 -0.27 10.80
CA ASP A 166 13.16 -0.67 11.33
C ASP A 166 13.63 -1.93 10.61
N LEU A 167 14.90 -1.94 10.24
CA LEU A 167 15.49 -3.06 9.52
C LEU A 167 15.37 -4.36 10.34
N ASN A 168 14.95 -5.43 9.70
CA ASN A 168 14.70 -6.76 10.28
C ASN A 168 13.53 -6.82 11.31
N VAL A 169 12.78 -5.76 11.46
CA VAL A 169 11.58 -5.70 12.33
C VAL A 169 10.31 -5.67 11.51
N GLY A 170 10.21 -4.79 10.53
CA GLY A 170 9.06 -4.66 9.66
C GLY A 170 8.80 -3.22 9.23
N THR A 171 7.69 -3.03 8.54
CA THR A 171 7.28 -1.73 8.00
C THR A 171 5.83 -1.44 8.33
N LYS A 172 5.53 -0.20 8.69
CA LYS A 172 4.21 0.32 8.93
C LYS A 172 3.95 1.52 8.03
N PHE A 173 2.97 1.40 7.15
CA PHE A 173 2.46 2.53 6.38
C PHE A 173 1.29 3.16 7.11
N ILE A 174 1.24 4.47 7.17
CA ILE A 174 0.18 5.24 7.81
C ILE A 174 -0.38 6.24 6.82
N ILE A 175 -1.67 6.12 6.54
CA ILE A 175 -2.43 7.00 5.66
C ILE A 175 -3.35 7.87 6.52
N ALA A 176 -3.43 9.15 6.20
CA ALA A 176 -4.43 10.07 6.72
C ALA A 176 -5.28 10.61 5.57
N LEU A 177 -6.59 10.45 5.66
CA LEU A 177 -7.56 10.95 4.69
C LEU A 177 -8.53 11.91 5.35
N PRO A 178 -8.93 13.01 4.67
CA PRO A 178 -9.93 13.91 5.21
C PRO A 178 -11.27 13.19 5.32
N LEU A 179 -11.97 13.42 6.44
CA LEU A 179 -13.34 12.95 6.61
C LEU A 179 -14.29 13.75 5.73
N LEU A 180 -15.42 13.12 5.37
CA LEU A 180 -16.52 13.82 4.76
C LEU A 180 -17.06 14.85 5.78
N LYS A 181 -17.00 16.15 5.42
CA LYS A 181 -17.59 17.20 6.26
C LYS A 181 -19.10 17.13 6.11
N ASN A 182 -19.80 16.82 7.19
CA ASN A 182 -21.23 17.07 7.29
C ASN A 182 -21.42 18.59 7.30
N ASN A 183 -21.98 19.12 6.21
CA ASN A 183 -22.46 20.50 6.16
C ASN A 183 -23.76 20.63 6.97
#